data_9f43ceaad19ecea455613bf41012e1aa
#
_entry.id   9f43ceaad19ecea455613bf41012e1aa
#
_cell.length_a   1.000
_cell.length_b   1.000
_cell.length_c   1.000
_cell.angle_alpha   90.00
_cell.angle_beta   90.00
_cell.angle_gamma   90.00
#
_symmetry.space_group_name_H-M   'P 1'
#
loop_
_entity.id
_entity.type
_entity.pdbx_description
1 polymer ?
#
loop_
_entity_poly.entity_id
_entity_poly.type
_entity_poly.pdbx_seq_one_letter_code
_entity_poly.pdbx_strand_id
1 'polypeptide(L)'
;MLDKPMIEIRELRNAFGCLPTGVSVVTLYDEERNATGVTVGSFTSLSIAPALCLFSLGENQASARLLEEGVPFVVNVLSHAQADVAWQFSKPLKDKCEGIQLAETLIEVPRLIDCIAYFVCRTAKIHVGGDHVI
;
A
#
# COMPACT_ATOMS: atom_id res chain seq x y z
N MET A 1 14.12 -16.72 25.81
CA MET A 1 14.27 -16.55 24.36
C MET A 1 13.27 -17.47 23.66
N LEU A 2 12.48 -16.93 22.76
CA LEU A 2 11.51 -17.71 21.98
C LEU A 2 12.17 -18.21 20.70
N ASP A 3 12.75 -19.40 20.76
CA ASP A 3 13.52 -19.98 19.63
C ASP A 3 12.64 -20.61 18.54
N LYS A 4 11.35 -20.76 18.79
CA LYS A 4 10.37 -21.25 17.81
C LYS A 4 9.09 -20.43 17.91
N PRO A 5 8.48 -20.07 16.75
CA PRO A 5 7.14 -19.54 16.81
C PRO A 5 6.22 -20.60 17.43
N MET A 6 5.45 -20.21 18.43
CA MET A 6 4.48 -21.10 19.09
C MET A 6 3.28 -21.41 18.19
N ILE A 7 3.15 -20.69 17.07
CA ILE A 7 2.03 -20.80 16.11
C ILE A 7 2.63 -21.08 14.74
N GLU A 8 2.07 -22.02 14.01
CA GLU A 8 2.43 -22.23 12.62
C GLU A 8 2.06 -21.00 11.77
N ILE A 9 2.94 -20.65 10.83
CA ILE A 9 2.76 -19.48 9.95
C ILE A 9 1.43 -19.54 9.21
N ARG A 10 1.03 -20.73 8.74
CA ARG A 10 -0.24 -20.91 8.03
C ARG A 10 -1.46 -20.62 8.92
N GLU A 11 -1.44 -21.10 10.15
CA GLU A 11 -2.51 -20.84 11.13
C GLU A 11 -2.59 -19.36 11.47
N LEU A 12 -1.45 -18.71 11.65
CA LEU A 12 -1.38 -17.28 11.90
C LEU A 12 -1.97 -16.47 10.74
N ARG A 13 -1.59 -16.80 9.51
CA ARG A 13 -2.15 -16.15 8.31
C ARG A 13 -3.66 -16.35 8.20
N ASN A 14 -4.14 -17.56 8.49
CA ASN A 14 -5.57 -17.85 8.46
C ASN A 14 -6.33 -17.04 9.50
N ALA A 15 -5.78 -16.93 10.71
CA ALA A 15 -6.36 -16.11 11.77
C ALA A 15 -6.44 -14.63 11.40
N PHE A 16 -5.37 -14.05 10.87
CA PHE A 16 -5.38 -12.67 10.38
C PHE A 16 -6.33 -12.48 9.20
N GLY A 17 -6.46 -13.50 8.36
CA GLY A 17 -7.41 -13.48 7.24
C GLY A 17 -8.89 -13.41 7.66
N CYS A 18 -9.19 -13.70 8.92
CA CYS A 18 -10.55 -13.53 9.46
C CYS A 18 -10.89 -12.07 9.79
N LEU A 19 -9.89 -11.20 9.87
CA LEU A 19 -10.10 -9.78 10.16
C LEU A 19 -10.55 -9.05 8.89
N PRO A 20 -11.77 -8.51 8.84
CA PRO A 20 -12.20 -7.71 7.70
C PRO A 20 -11.43 -6.38 7.70
N THR A 21 -10.90 -6.02 6.54
CA THR A 21 -10.21 -4.75 6.33
C THR A 21 -10.74 -4.06 5.08
N GLY A 22 -10.56 -2.74 5.02
CA GLY A 22 -10.64 -2.06 3.75
C GLY A 22 -9.51 -2.51 2.83
N VAL A 23 -9.68 -2.32 1.53
CA VAL A 23 -8.64 -2.59 0.54
C VAL A 23 -8.27 -1.29 -0.14
N SER A 24 -6.99 -0.98 -0.14
CA SER A 24 -6.45 0.22 -0.77
C SER A 24 -5.29 -0.13 -1.70
N VAL A 25 -5.06 0.73 -2.67
CA VAL A 25 -3.86 0.65 -3.52
C VAL A 25 -3.04 1.91 -3.28
N VAL A 26 -1.78 1.72 -2.92
CA VAL A 26 -0.81 2.81 -2.81
C VAL A 26 -0.17 2.98 -4.17
N THR A 27 -0.31 4.15 -4.78
CA THR A 27 0.28 4.48 -6.08
C THR A 27 1.39 5.51 -5.93
N LEU A 28 2.43 5.36 -6.72
CA LEU A 28 3.59 6.25 -6.74
C LEU A 28 4.34 6.09 -8.07
N TYR A 29 5.38 6.87 -8.27
CA TYR A 29 6.31 6.68 -9.38
C TYR A 29 7.51 5.86 -8.94
N ASP A 30 7.99 4.99 -9.82
CA ASP A 30 9.27 4.32 -9.65
C ASP A 30 10.45 5.23 -10.04
N GLU A 31 11.67 4.72 -9.97
CA GLU A 31 12.90 5.47 -10.27
C GLU A 31 12.96 5.94 -11.72
N GLU A 32 12.28 5.26 -12.63
CA GLU A 32 12.20 5.61 -14.06
C GLU A 32 10.98 6.49 -14.40
N ARG A 33 10.27 6.94 -13.38
CA ARG A 33 9.05 7.76 -13.51
C ARG A 33 7.88 6.98 -14.16
N ASN A 34 7.87 5.67 -14.03
CA ASN A 34 6.71 4.86 -14.38
C ASN A 34 5.76 4.76 -13.18
N ALA A 35 4.47 4.89 -13.43
CA ALA A 35 3.48 4.68 -12.40
C ALA A 35 3.47 3.21 -11.95
N THR A 36 3.46 3.00 -10.66
CA THR A 36 3.37 1.68 -10.04
C THR A 36 2.53 1.75 -8.77
N GLY A 37 2.33 0.62 -8.12
CA GLY A 37 1.57 0.59 -6.89
C GLY A 37 1.53 -0.79 -6.26
N VAL A 38 0.91 -0.85 -5.10
CA VAL A 38 0.76 -2.08 -4.31
C VAL A 38 -0.56 -2.07 -3.56
N THR A 39 -1.21 -3.22 -3.51
CA THR A 39 -2.44 -3.40 -2.75
C THR A 39 -2.11 -3.65 -1.28
N VAL A 40 -2.79 -2.93 -0.40
CA VAL A 40 -2.62 -3.06 1.05
C VAL A 40 -3.97 -3.22 1.76
N GLY A 41 -4.00 -4.01 2.82
CA GLY A 41 -5.12 -4.12 3.75
C GLY A 41 -4.81 -3.51 5.12
N SER A 42 -3.66 -2.86 5.26
CA SER A 42 -3.16 -2.34 6.54
C SER A 42 -3.32 -0.82 6.71
N PHE A 43 -3.87 -0.14 5.71
CA PHE A 43 -4.04 1.31 5.79
C PHE A 43 -4.99 1.71 6.90
N THR A 44 -4.56 2.66 7.73
CA THR A 44 -5.39 3.23 8.80
C THR A 44 -5.02 4.68 9.10
N SER A 45 -5.97 5.41 9.64
CA SER A 45 -5.74 6.74 10.18
C SER A 45 -4.86 6.67 11.45
N LEU A 46 -4.04 7.68 11.67
CA LEU A 46 -3.20 7.79 12.86
C LEU A 46 -3.46 9.08 13.64
N SER A 47 -3.47 10.23 12.97
CA SER A 47 -3.62 11.53 13.61
C SER A 47 -4.39 12.50 12.72
N ILE A 48 -5.10 13.41 13.33
CA ILE A 48 -5.83 14.48 12.63
C ILE A 48 -5.03 15.80 12.65
N ALA A 49 -4.34 16.08 13.74
CA ALA A 49 -3.56 17.31 13.87
C ALA A 49 -2.18 16.99 14.50
N PRO A 50 -1.13 16.81 13.70
CA PRO A 50 -1.09 16.85 12.24
C PRO A 50 -1.81 15.68 11.59
N ALA A 51 -2.21 15.83 10.34
CA ALA A 51 -2.87 14.77 9.58
C ALA A 51 -1.84 13.67 9.23
N LEU A 52 -2.01 12.50 9.79
CA LEU A 52 -1.14 11.34 9.59
C LEU A 52 -1.95 10.07 9.35
N CYS A 53 -1.42 9.22 8.51
CA CYS A 53 -1.91 7.86 8.28
C CYS A 53 -0.73 6.89 8.25
N LEU A 54 -1.01 5.60 8.27
CA LEU A 54 0.02 4.57 8.17
C LEU A 54 -0.48 3.35 7.39
N PHE A 55 0.44 2.61 6.86
CA PHE A 55 0.26 1.26 6.32
C PHE A 55 1.58 0.50 6.42
N SER A 56 1.54 -0.81 6.21
CA SER A 56 2.74 -1.63 6.24
C SER A 56 2.92 -2.39 4.92
N LEU A 57 4.17 -2.64 4.56
CA LEU A 57 4.57 -3.43 3.40
C LEU A 57 5.59 -4.46 3.82
N GLY A 58 5.57 -5.65 3.18
CA GLY A 58 6.67 -6.59 3.29
C GLY A 58 7.99 -5.92 2.86
N GLU A 59 9.06 -6.11 3.62
CA GLU A 59 10.35 -5.45 3.36
C GLU A 59 10.94 -5.79 1.98
N ASN A 60 10.56 -6.94 1.42
CA ASN A 60 11.03 -7.41 0.12
C ASN A 60 10.16 -6.98 -1.06
N GLN A 61 9.06 -6.29 -0.80
CA GLN A 61 8.22 -5.76 -1.88
C GLN A 61 8.91 -4.61 -2.58
N ALA A 62 8.80 -4.56 -3.92
CA ALA A 62 9.44 -3.53 -4.73
C ALA A 62 9.00 -2.11 -4.30
N SER A 63 7.72 -1.93 -3.98
CA SER A 63 7.20 -0.63 -3.54
C SER A 63 7.78 -0.16 -2.21
N ALA A 64 8.15 -1.07 -1.32
CA ALA A 64 8.78 -0.71 -0.05
C ALA A 64 10.13 0.00 -0.25
N ARG A 65 10.86 -0.40 -1.28
CA ARG A 65 12.17 0.20 -1.62
C ARG A 65 12.06 1.59 -2.23
N LEU A 66 10.91 1.93 -2.77
CA LEU A 66 10.65 3.24 -3.38
C LEU A 66 10.25 4.28 -2.34
N LEU A 67 9.78 3.86 -1.17
CA LEU A 67 9.27 4.74 -0.13
C LEU A 67 10.39 5.11 0.85
N GLU A 68 10.95 6.28 0.61
CA GLU A 68 11.90 6.94 1.51
C GLU A 68 11.24 8.21 2.08
N GLU A 69 11.80 8.78 3.15
CA GLU A 69 11.28 10.03 3.71
C GLU A 69 11.18 11.12 2.64
N GLY A 70 10.04 11.79 2.57
CA GLY A 70 9.75 12.83 1.59
C GLY A 70 9.13 12.34 0.28
N VAL A 71 9.19 11.05 -0.03
CA VAL A 71 8.63 10.51 -1.28
C VAL A 71 7.10 10.62 -1.27
N PRO A 72 6.50 11.21 -2.31
CA PRO A 72 5.06 11.34 -2.41
C PRO A 72 4.41 10.04 -2.89
N PHE A 73 3.21 9.79 -2.40
CA PHE A 73 2.38 8.67 -2.82
C PHE A 73 0.90 9.01 -2.65
N VAL A 74 0.02 8.20 -3.23
CA VAL A 74 -1.42 8.32 -3.03
C VAL A 74 -1.96 7.01 -2.49
N VAL A 75 -2.76 7.08 -1.44
CA VAL A 75 -3.55 5.94 -0.99
C VAL A 75 -4.93 6.04 -1.62
N ASN A 76 -5.27 5.07 -2.45
CA ASN A 76 -6.55 4.99 -3.15
C ASN A 76 -7.42 3.95 -2.46
N VAL A 77 -8.50 4.39 -1.82
CA VAL A 77 -9.45 3.49 -1.16
C VAL A 77 -10.40 2.93 -2.22
N LEU A 78 -10.32 1.63 -2.48
CA LEU A 78 -11.05 1.00 -3.56
C LEU A 78 -12.54 0.85 -3.26
N SER A 79 -13.36 0.97 -4.29
CA SER A 79 -14.77 0.61 -4.25
C SER A 79 -14.95 -0.91 -4.42
N HIS A 80 -16.15 -1.42 -4.09
CA HIS A 80 -16.48 -2.82 -4.30
C HIS A 80 -16.41 -3.26 -5.78
N ALA A 81 -16.52 -2.32 -6.72
CA ALA A 81 -16.43 -2.60 -8.16
C ALA A 81 -14.98 -2.74 -8.66
N GLN A 82 -14.00 -2.49 -7.80
CA GLN A 82 -12.57 -2.48 -8.16
C GLN A 82 -11.80 -3.71 -7.67
N ALA A 83 -12.46 -4.84 -7.48
CA ALA A 83 -11.80 -6.10 -7.07
C ALA A 83 -10.68 -6.49 -8.02
N ASP A 84 -10.88 -6.35 -9.33
CA ASP A 84 -9.85 -6.66 -10.35
C ASP A 84 -8.62 -5.76 -10.21
N VAL A 85 -8.82 -4.50 -9.88
CA VAL A 85 -7.73 -3.54 -9.61
C VAL A 85 -6.92 -3.99 -8.39
N ALA A 86 -7.59 -4.39 -7.31
CA ALA A 86 -6.93 -4.90 -6.11
C ALA A 86 -6.04 -6.10 -6.42
N TRP A 87 -6.54 -7.05 -7.20
CA TRP A 87 -5.79 -8.23 -7.60
C TRP A 87 -4.61 -7.89 -8.51
N GLN A 88 -4.79 -6.98 -9.45
CA GLN A 88 -3.72 -6.57 -10.36
C GLN A 88 -2.53 -5.97 -9.61
N PHE A 89 -2.78 -5.05 -8.68
CA PHE A 89 -1.72 -4.42 -7.88
C PHE A 89 -1.13 -5.32 -6.79
N SER A 90 -1.75 -6.47 -6.52
CA SER A 90 -1.20 -7.47 -5.59
C SER A 90 -0.22 -8.44 -6.24
N LYS A 91 -0.14 -8.47 -7.57
CA LYS A 91 0.71 -9.39 -8.32
C LYS A 91 2.08 -8.78 -8.62
N PRO A 92 3.14 -9.60 -8.72
CA PRO A 92 4.48 -9.13 -9.07
C PRO A 92 4.62 -8.88 -10.58
N LEU A 93 3.83 -7.99 -11.13
CA LEU A 93 3.84 -7.64 -12.56
C LEU A 93 4.90 -6.58 -12.83
N LYS A 94 5.50 -6.64 -14.02
CA LYS A 94 6.46 -5.63 -14.49
C LYS A 94 5.78 -4.28 -14.71
N ASP A 95 4.61 -4.28 -15.33
CA ASP A 95 3.74 -3.10 -15.48
C ASP A 95 2.43 -3.36 -14.73
N LYS A 96 2.36 -2.88 -13.50
CA LYS A 96 1.17 -3.03 -12.66
C LYS A 96 0.01 -2.14 -13.09
N CYS A 97 0.28 -1.11 -13.87
CA CYS A 97 -0.72 -0.13 -14.31
C CYS A 97 -1.26 -0.42 -15.71
N GLU A 98 -0.88 -1.54 -16.34
CA GLU A 98 -1.37 -1.90 -17.66
C GLU A 98 -2.90 -1.94 -17.71
N GLY A 99 -3.47 -1.17 -18.63
CA GLY A 99 -4.93 -1.08 -18.80
C GLY A 99 -5.64 -0.28 -17.68
N ILE A 100 -4.92 0.28 -16.73
CA ILE A 100 -5.47 1.08 -15.63
C ILE A 100 -5.46 2.55 -16.03
N GLN A 101 -6.61 3.19 -15.91
CA GLN A 101 -6.72 4.63 -16.13
C GLN A 101 -6.30 5.38 -14.87
N LEU A 102 -5.32 6.27 -15.03
CA LEU A 102 -4.76 7.08 -13.96
C LEU A 102 -5.09 8.56 -14.18
N ALA A 103 -5.11 9.31 -13.08
CA ALA A 103 -5.15 10.76 -13.09
C ALA A 103 -3.98 11.32 -12.29
N GLU A 104 -3.57 12.53 -12.59
CA GLU A 104 -2.55 13.23 -11.83
C GLU A 104 -3.14 13.97 -10.63
N THR A 105 -2.31 14.19 -9.63
CA THR A 105 -2.61 15.03 -8.48
C THR A 105 -1.86 16.36 -8.56
N LEU A 106 -2.17 17.29 -7.65
CA LEU A 106 -1.49 18.59 -7.60
C LEU A 106 0.01 18.52 -7.32
N ILE A 107 0.48 17.41 -6.77
CA ILE A 107 1.91 17.17 -6.51
C ILE A 107 2.53 16.17 -7.49
N GLU A 108 1.90 16.00 -8.65
CA GLU A 108 2.40 15.16 -9.74
C GLU A 108 2.65 13.70 -9.34
N VAL A 109 1.71 13.11 -8.61
CA VAL A 109 1.70 11.70 -8.22
C VAL A 109 0.48 11.03 -8.82
N PRO A 110 0.60 9.81 -9.38
CA PRO A 110 -0.55 9.15 -10.01
C PRO A 110 -1.58 8.69 -8.97
N ARG A 111 -2.85 8.84 -9.30
CA ARG A 111 -3.94 8.25 -8.54
C ARG A 111 -4.84 7.41 -9.44
N LEU A 112 -5.54 6.48 -8.85
CA LEU A 112 -6.59 5.72 -9.52
C LEU A 112 -7.86 6.58 -9.63
N ILE A 113 -8.66 6.31 -10.65
CA ILE A 113 -10.00 6.91 -10.79
C ILE A 113 -11.05 6.00 -10.13
N ASP A 114 -12.23 6.54 -9.91
CA ASP A 114 -13.43 5.82 -9.42
C ASP A 114 -13.28 5.18 -8.04
N CYS A 115 -12.27 5.58 -7.26
CA CYS A 115 -12.12 5.18 -5.88
C CYS A 115 -13.11 5.91 -4.96
N ILE A 116 -13.42 5.30 -3.81
CA ILE A 116 -14.27 5.91 -2.77
C ILE A 116 -13.64 7.20 -2.24
N ALA A 117 -12.33 7.15 -2.01
CA ALA A 117 -11.53 8.26 -1.53
C ALA A 117 -10.08 8.10 -1.96
N TYR A 118 -9.32 9.18 -1.96
CA TYR A 118 -7.88 9.10 -2.11
C TYR A 118 -7.20 10.12 -1.21
N PHE A 119 -6.01 9.75 -0.73
CA PHE A 119 -5.19 10.58 0.15
C PHE A 119 -3.85 10.86 -0.53
N VAL A 120 -3.56 12.11 -0.79
CA VAL A 120 -2.27 12.54 -1.35
C VAL A 120 -1.32 12.77 -0.19
N CYS A 121 -0.25 11.98 -0.14
CA CYS A 121 0.62 11.87 1.03
C CYS A 121 2.08 12.10 0.68
N ARG A 122 2.87 12.37 1.70
CA ARG A 122 4.34 12.28 1.68
C ARG A 122 4.80 11.38 2.80
N THR A 123 5.80 10.56 2.52
CA THR A 123 6.40 9.70 3.53
C THR A 123 7.03 10.53 4.63
N ALA A 124 6.49 10.43 5.84
CA ALA A 124 7.00 11.16 6.99
C ALA A 124 8.11 10.37 7.71
N LYS A 125 7.84 9.10 7.99
CA LYS A 125 8.74 8.21 8.72
C LYS A 125 8.58 6.78 8.25
N ILE A 126 9.65 5.99 8.38
CA ILE A 126 9.66 4.57 8.11
C ILE A 126 10.16 3.85 9.36
N HIS A 127 9.40 2.85 9.80
CA HIS A 127 9.73 2.05 10.98
C HIS A 127 9.79 0.57 10.60
N VAL A 128 10.78 -0.13 11.13
CA VAL A 128 10.89 -1.57 10.95
C VAL A 128 9.91 -2.28 11.90
N GLY A 129 9.14 -3.20 11.36
CA GLY A 129 8.19 -4.03 12.10
C GLY A 129 8.32 -5.51 11.72
N GLY A 130 9.35 -6.19 12.22
CA GLY A 130 9.60 -7.59 11.86
C GLY A 130 10.05 -7.72 10.40
N ASP A 131 9.32 -8.53 9.61
CA ASP A 131 9.54 -8.70 8.17
C ASP A 131 8.79 -7.66 7.31
N HIS A 132 8.27 -6.63 7.94
CA HIS A 132 7.56 -5.51 7.31
C HIS A 132 8.20 -4.17 7.68
N VAL A 133 7.88 -3.16 6.89
CA VAL A 133 8.14 -1.74 7.18
C VAL A 133 6.81 -1.00 7.28
N ILE A 134 6.77 -0.03 8.18
CA ILE A 134 5.59 0.82 8.41
C ILE A 134 5.88 2.18 7.82
#